data_7505b0d52f1f578573f85971784c1bf6
#
_entry.id   7505b0d52f1f578573f85971784c1bf6
#
_cell.length_a   1.000
_cell.length_b   1.000
_cell.length_c   1.000
_cell.angle_alpha   90.00
_cell.angle_beta   90.00
_cell.angle_gamma   90.00
#
_symmetry.space_group_name_H-M   'P 1'
#
loop_
_entity.id
_entity.type
_entity.pdbx_description
1 polymer ?
#
loop_
_entity_poly.entity_id
_entity_poly.type
_entity_poly.pdbx_seq_one_letter_code
_entity_poly.pdbx_strand_id
1 'polypeptide(L)'
;MLGRIALPSIFIVLSYGFWASSSFKDLAAGVALFLFGMLCMEQGFKVFSGGTIQRVLSASTDKLWKSLSFGVVSTTLMQSSSLVSVITISFLSAEMIGLAQGIGIIFGANLGTTTGAWIVAGFGLKVNISAYAMPLLVFGVLFLMQSSARFKGLGWILVGIGFLFLGIYFMKNGFSAYAQYIDLTQYAIPGIKGLLVFTLIGIVATVVMQSSHATLTLTITALAAGQLTYENALALAIGANVGTTITAILGSISANISGKRLAAAHLIFNMVTGAVALVMIKPLLHCVEFISGAVGIAADDYTLKLAVFHTLFNVIGVVLMVPFINTMVSWLESHLKGASVEYDQPRYLSEASLELPEVAQQAVYKETLHLFDNAFSLIAHGVDLRRSLVRGDQDLQELLEAPAQPIKIDLDDQYTRMVKDIYSANIEFISRAQAAAPSEFAERFAALRRANMDIVAAIKATKHLRKNLHVYSRGIDKNMRREYNRFRVRVGSVLREIGALREQDDRVVALLSLDRIKVETLDADNHASRIVDKLIRQGEISSQMATSLINDGAYTRELVGRLLDVARDLIQASTPHGEALGDEMSLQIEDIANIARSLDGAALPGEMEDYQ
;
A
#
# COMPACT_ATOMS: atom_id res chain seq x y z
N MET A 1 12.50 -13.51 18.94
CA MET A 1 12.60 -14.21 20.24
C MET A 1 11.22 -14.53 20.84
N LEU A 2 10.27 -13.59 20.89
CA LEU A 2 8.93 -13.88 21.45
C LEU A 2 8.23 -15.09 20.80
N GLY A 3 8.22 -15.24 19.47
CA GLY A 3 7.58 -16.37 18.80
C GLY A 3 8.21 -17.74 19.09
N ARG A 4 9.49 -17.78 19.48
CA ARG A 4 10.17 -19.05 19.83
C ARG A 4 9.80 -19.55 21.22
N ILE A 5 9.29 -18.70 22.10
CA ILE A 5 8.89 -19.07 23.48
C ILE A 5 7.35 -19.13 23.57
N ALA A 6 6.64 -18.16 23.00
CA ALA A 6 5.18 -18.06 23.09
C ALA A 6 4.48 -19.28 22.45
N LEU A 7 4.88 -19.70 21.27
CA LEU A 7 4.25 -20.82 20.56
C LEU A 7 4.36 -22.15 21.36
N PRO A 8 5.55 -22.59 21.81
CA PRO A 8 5.65 -23.78 22.65
C PRO A 8 4.87 -23.69 23.96
N SER A 9 4.86 -22.51 24.61
CA SER A 9 4.09 -22.30 25.83
C SER A 9 2.59 -22.46 25.61
N ILE A 10 2.06 -21.91 24.53
CA ILE A 10 0.64 -22.07 24.13
C ILE A 10 0.32 -23.56 23.90
N PHE A 11 1.19 -24.28 23.18
CA PHE A 11 1.01 -25.72 22.94
C PHE A 11 0.97 -26.52 24.23
N ILE A 12 1.85 -26.24 25.19
CA ILE A 12 1.90 -26.94 26.49
C ILE A 12 0.60 -26.67 27.27
N VAL A 13 0.18 -25.41 27.37
CA VAL A 13 -1.03 -25.00 28.09
C VAL A 13 -2.28 -25.64 27.46
N LEU A 14 -2.41 -25.59 26.14
CA LEU A 14 -3.53 -26.21 25.43
C LEU A 14 -3.53 -27.73 25.58
N SER A 15 -2.38 -28.39 25.44
CA SER A 15 -2.27 -29.85 25.60
C SER A 15 -2.66 -30.31 27.01
N TYR A 16 -2.23 -29.58 28.03
CA TYR A 16 -2.63 -29.84 29.40
C TYR A 16 -4.16 -29.64 29.60
N GLY A 17 -4.70 -28.52 29.07
CA GLY A 17 -6.14 -28.23 29.12
C GLY A 17 -6.99 -29.30 28.41
N PHE A 18 -6.52 -29.79 27.24
CA PHE A 18 -7.18 -30.88 26.50
C PHE A 18 -7.14 -32.21 27.25
N TRP A 19 -6.06 -32.48 27.97
CA TRP A 19 -5.96 -33.66 28.79
C TRP A 19 -6.86 -33.58 30.04
N ALA A 20 -6.90 -32.40 30.66
CA ALA A 20 -7.60 -32.19 31.95
C ALA A 20 -9.13 -32.06 31.82
N SER A 21 -9.65 -31.57 30.66
CA SER A 21 -11.09 -31.26 30.53
C SER A 21 -11.62 -31.48 29.11
N SER A 22 -12.69 -32.27 28.97
CA SER A 22 -13.41 -32.47 27.73
C SER A 22 -14.14 -31.20 27.31
N SER A 23 -14.77 -30.49 28.24
CA SER A 23 -15.48 -29.22 27.98
C SER A 23 -14.51 -28.12 27.47
N PHE A 24 -13.26 -28.14 27.93
CA PHE A 24 -12.22 -27.25 27.42
C PHE A 24 -11.88 -27.56 25.97
N LYS A 25 -11.90 -28.84 25.55
CA LYS A 25 -11.70 -29.20 24.13
C LYS A 25 -12.79 -28.60 23.26
N ASP A 26 -14.04 -28.71 23.63
CA ASP A 26 -15.17 -28.19 22.87
C ASP A 26 -15.11 -26.66 22.77
N LEU A 27 -14.78 -25.99 23.87
CA LEU A 27 -14.59 -24.54 23.90
C LEU A 27 -13.46 -24.09 22.98
N ALA A 28 -12.30 -24.72 23.10
CA ALA A 28 -11.12 -24.38 22.28
C ALA A 28 -11.36 -24.72 20.79
N ALA A 29 -12.02 -25.85 20.51
CA ALA A 29 -12.42 -26.21 19.15
C ALA A 29 -13.41 -25.17 18.58
N GLY A 30 -14.37 -24.71 19.40
CA GLY A 30 -15.30 -23.64 19.03
C GLY A 30 -14.60 -22.35 18.64
N VAL A 31 -13.63 -21.91 19.45
CA VAL A 31 -12.79 -20.73 19.14
C VAL A 31 -11.99 -20.94 17.85
N ALA A 32 -11.37 -22.11 17.70
CA ALA A 32 -10.57 -22.42 16.50
C ALA A 32 -11.43 -22.43 15.22
N LEU A 33 -12.61 -23.07 15.25
CA LEU A 33 -13.56 -23.09 14.13
C LEU A 33 -14.07 -21.68 13.81
N PHE A 34 -14.36 -20.87 14.82
CA PHE A 34 -14.79 -19.48 14.63
C PHE A 34 -13.71 -18.65 13.94
N LEU A 35 -12.47 -18.72 14.44
CA LEU A 35 -11.32 -18.04 13.82
C LEU A 35 -11.06 -18.54 12.40
N PHE A 36 -11.14 -19.83 12.15
CA PHE A 36 -10.99 -20.39 10.81
C PHE A 36 -12.11 -19.92 9.87
N GLY A 37 -13.35 -19.86 10.36
CA GLY A 37 -14.47 -19.28 9.62
C GLY A 37 -14.22 -17.83 9.21
N MET A 38 -13.67 -17.02 10.11
CA MET A 38 -13.28 -15.64 9.80
C MET A 38 -12.21 -15.59 8.70
N LEU A 39 -11.17 -16.43 8.78
CA LEU A 39 -10.12 -16.52 7.75
C LEU A 39 -10.70 -16.92 6.38
N CYS A 40 -11.65 -17.86 6.35
CA CYS A 40 -12.34 -18.24 5.13
C CYS A 40 -13.16 -17.07 4.56
N MET A 41 -13.90 -16.34 5.38
CA MET A 41 -14.64 -15.15 4.94
C MET A 41 -13.68 -14.08 4.37
N GLU A 42 -12.58 -13.81 5.07
CA GLU A 42 -11.56 -12.87 4.61
C GLU A 42 -11.00 -13.28 3.24
N GLN A 43 -10.66 -14.56 3.07
CA GLN A 43 -10.20 -15.10 1.79
C GLN A 43 -11.27 -14.97 0.69
N GLY A 44 -12.53 -15.24 1.02
CA GLY A 44 -13.65 -15.11 0.11
C GLY A 44 -13.82 -13.68 -0.41
N PHE A 45 -13.75 -12.71 0.49
CA PHE A 45 -13.83 -11.29 0.12
C PHE A 45 -12.62 -10.82 -0.69
N LYS A 46 -11.40 -11.26 -0.38
CA LYS A 46 -10.21 -10.96 -1.18
C LYS A 46 -10.37 -11.43 -2.63
N VAL A 47 -10.86 -12.67 -2.84
CA VAL A 47 -11.08 -13.25 -4.16
C VAL A 47 -12.25 -12.59 -4.90
N PHE A 48 -13.34 -12.28 -4.19
CA PHE A 48 -14.55 -11.69 -4.77
C PHE A 48 -14.37 -10.22 -5.17
N SER A 49 -13.58 -9.49 -4.41
CA SER A 49 -13.48 -8.03 -4.52
C SER A 49 -12.46 -7.53 -5.56
N GLY A 50 -11.67 -8.41 -6.18
CA GLY A 50 -10.57 -8.09 -7.10
C GLY A 50 -10.74 -6.79 -7.90
N GLY A 51 -9.89 -5.80 -7.66
CA GLY A 51 -9.91 -4.47 -8.27
C GLY A 51 -11.12 -3.58 -7.93
N THR A 52 -12.22 -4.14 -7.42
CA THR A 52 -13.44 -3.38 -7.09
C THR A 52 -13.24 -2.55 -5.82
N ILE A 53 -12.54 -3.08 -4.81
CA ILE A 53 -12.24 -2.35 -3.57
C ILE A 53 -11.46 -1.08 -3.89
N GLN A 54 -10.47 -1.14 -4.76
CA GLN A 54 -9.66 0.02 -5.15
C GLN A 54 -10.53 1.09 -5.84
N ARG A 55 -11.35 0.70 -6.82
CA ARG A 55 -12.26 1.64 -7.52
C ARG A 55 -13.26 2.27 -6.57
N VAL A 56 -13.86 1.49 -5.67
CA VAL A 56 -14.79 2.00 -4.67
C VAL A 56 -14.07 2.89 -3.68
N LEU A 57 -12.88 2.52 -3.22
CA LEU A 57 -12.10 3.30 -2.27
C LEU A 57 -11.69 4.65 -2.86
N SER A 58 -11.09 4.68 -4.06
CA SER A 58 -10.68 5.92 -4.72
C SER A 58 -11.86 6.85 -5.00
N ALA A 59 -13.02 6.31 -5.37
CA ALA A 59 -14.25 7.08 -5.58
C ALA A 59 -14.95 7.49 -4.28
N SER A 60 -14.68 6.81 -3.16
CA SER A 60 -15.42 6.98 -1.90
C SER A 60 -14.60 7.68 -0.81
N THR A 61 -13.39 8.20 -1.10
CA THR A 61 -12.53 8.80 -0.08
C THR A 61 -12.28 10.30 -0.25
N ASP A 62 -12.95 10.95 -1.21
CA ASP A 62 -12.88 12.39 -1.43
C ASP A 62 -13.43 13.21 -0.23
N LYS A 63 -14.34 12.62 0.56
CA LYS A 63 -14.96 13.25 1.72
C LYS A 63 -14.93 12.34 2.94
N LEU A 64 -14.72 12.93 4.12
CA LEU A 64 -14.60 12.21 5.39
C LEU A 64 -15.79 11.28 5.70
N TRP A 65 -17.04 11.74 5.45
CA TRP A 65 -18.23 10.91 5.70
C TRP A 65 -18.29 9.68 4.79
N LYS A 66 -17.77 9.78 3.55
CA LYS A 66 -17.67 8.64 2.64
C LYS A 66 -16.62 7.64 3.12
N SER A 67 -15.45 8.13 3.60
CA SER A 67 -14.42 7.28 4.20
C SER A 67 -14.94 6.52 5.41
N LEU A 68 -15.69 7.19 6.29
CA LEU A 68 -16.33 6.57 7.44
C LEU A 68 -17.35 5.51 7.01
N SER A 69 -18.22 5.83 6.05
CA SER A 69 -19.22 4.89 5.50
C SER A 69 -18.55 3.68 4.85
N PHE A 70 -17.46 3.89 4.11
CA PHE A 70 -16.67 2.80 3.53
C PHE A 70 -16.12 1.87 4.63
N GLY A 71 -15.57 2.43 5.71
CA GLY A 71 -15.09 1.65 6.86
C GLY A 71 -16.21 0.81 7.49
N VAL A 72 -17.38 1.41 7.72
CA VAL A 72 -18.57 0.69 8.26
C VAL A 72 -18.97 -0.46 7.35
N VAL A 73 -19.22 -0.18 6.07
CA VAL A 73 -19.72 -1.16 5.11
C VAL A 73 -18.70 -2.29 4.89
N SER A 74 -17.43 -1.94 4.66
CA SER A 74 -16.38 -2.93 4.44
C SER A 74 -16.22 -3.86 5.63
N THR A 75 -16.16 -3.31 6.85
CA THR A 75 -16.01 -4.14 8.05
C THR A 75 -17.26 -4.99 8.33
N THR A 76 -18.45 -4.44 8.10
CA THR A 76 -19.71 -5.21 8.23
C THR A 76 -19.74 -6.39 7.27
N LEU A 77 -19.34 -6.21 6.03
CA LEU A 77 -19.32 -7.27 5.02
C LEU A 77 -18.20 -8.28 5.29
N MET A 78 -16.98 -7.80 5.53
CA MET A 78 -15.81 -8.64 5.74
C MET A 78 -15.74 -9.28 7.13
N GLN A 79 -16.49 -8.75 8.09
CA GLN A 79 -16.45 -9.13 9.52
C GLN A 79 -15.02 -9.08 10.12
N SER A 80 -14.15 -8.23 9.53
CA SER A 80 -12.74 -8.10 9.92
C SER A 80 -12.27 -6.64 9.86
N SER A 81 -12.28 -5.95 11.00
CA SER A 81 -11.70 -4.60 11.10
C SER A 81 -10.18 -4.61 11.00
N SER A 82 -9.54 -5.73 11.34
CA SER A 82 -8.09 -5.91 11.21
C SER A 82 -7.68 -5.89 9.73
N LEU A 83 -8.38 -6.62 8.86
CA LEU A 83 -8.15 -6.62 7.41
C LEU A 83 -8.37 -5.22 6.83
N VAL A 84 -9.49 -4.56 7.18
CA VAL A 84 -9.77 -3.18 6.72
C VAL A 84 -8.66 -2.22 7.16
N SER A 85 -8.15 -2.37 8.39
CA SER A 85 -7.05 -1.54 8.89
C SER A 85 -5.74 -1.77 8.12
N VAL A 86 -5.37 -3.02 7.86
CA VAL A 86 -4.17 -3.37 7.09
C VAL A 86 -4.26 -2.85 5.65
N ILE A 87 -5.42 -3.04 5.00
CA ILE A 87 -5.70 -2.48 3.67
C ILE A 87 -5.57 -0.96 3.70
N THR A 88 -6.15 -0.29 4.68
CA THR A 88 -6.09 1.17 4.81
C THR A 88 -4.65 1.66 5.01
N ILE A 89 -3.85 0.97 5.83
CA ILE A 89 -2.41 1.26 6.01
C ILE A 89 -1.67 1.12 4.67
N SER A 90 -1.98 0.09 3.88
CA SER A 90 -1.35 -0.16 2.58
C SER A 90 -1.68 0.95 1.59
N PHE A 91 -2.96 1.36 1.47
CA PHE A 91 -3.38 2.47 0.61
C PHE A 91 -2.78 3.81 1.03
N LEU A 92 -2.70 4.05 2.34
CA LEU A 92 -2.08 5.26 2.87
C LEU A 92 -0.57 5.28 2.63
N SER A 93 0.11 4.14 2.79
CA SER A 93 1.55 4.01 2.52
C SER A 93 1.89 4.19 1.04
N ALA A 94 1.00 3.75 0.15
CA ALA A 94 1.09 4.00 -1.29
C ALA A 94 0.58 5.41 -1.69
N GLU A 95 0.24 6.28 -0.73
CA GLU A 95 -0.34 7.62 -0.94
C GLU A 95 -1.56 7.65 -1.87
N MET A 96 -2.35 6.58 -1.86
CA MET A 96 -3.61 6.52 -2.61
C MET A 96 -4.75 7.25 -1.90
N ILE A 97 -4.63 7.41 -0.58
CA ILE A 97 -5.56 8.15 0.28
C ILE A 97 -4.77 9.04 1.25
N GLY A 98 -5.37 10.11 1.73
CA GLY A 98 -4.79 10.96 2.77
C GLY A 98 -4.97 10.40 4.19
N LEU A 99 -4.20 10.91 5.16
CA LEU A 99 -4.24 10.45 6.55
C LEU A 99 -5.63 10.67 7.20
N ALA A 100 -6.26 11.82 6.95
CA ALA A 100 -7.60 12.11 7.49
C ALA A 100 -8.66 11.10 6.98
N GLN A 101 -8.58 10.74 5.69
CA GLN A 101 -9.45 9.72 5.09
C GLN A 101 -9.19 8.34 5.69
N GLY A 102 -7.92 7.97 5.84
CA GLY A 102 -7.54 6.71 6.50
C GLY A 102 -8.09 6.61 7.93
N ILE A 103 -7.99 7.70 8.71
CA ILE A 103 -8.56 7.78 10.07
C ILE A 103 -10.09 7.62 10.02
N GLY A 104 -10.76 8.27 9.06
CA GLY A 104 -12.21 8.11 8.87
C GLY A 104 -12.60 6.65 8.59
N ILE A 105 -11.85 5.94 7.74
CA ILE A 105 -12.07 4.51 7.46
C ILE A 105 -11.92 3.68 8.75
N ILE A 106 -10.87 3.91 9.54
CA ILE A 106 -10.64 3.18 10.80
C ILE A 106 -11.77 3.42 11.81
N PHE A 107 -12.24 4.66 11.95
CA PHE A 107 -13.38 4.96 12.83
C PHE A 107 -14.64 4.24 12.36
N GLY A 108 -14.90 4.25 11.05
CA GLY A 108 -15.99 3.48 10.46
C GLY A 108 -15.84 1.98 10.68
N ALA A 109 -14.62 1.45 10.55
CA ALA A 109 -14.33 0.03 10.75
C ALA A 109 -14.66 -0.41 12.20
N ASN A 110 -14.32 0.40 13.20
CA ASN A 110 -14.69 0.12 14.59
C ASN A 110 -16.21 0.05 14.78
N LEU A 111 -16.96 0.96 14.15
CA LEU A 111 -18.42 0.92 14.19
C LEU A 111 -18.96 -0.32 13.44
N GLY A 112 -18.41 -0.66 12.28
CA GLY A 112 -18.77 -1.85 11.50
C GLY A 112 -18.56 -3.16 12.27
N THR A 113 -17.54 -3.23 13.12
CA THR A 113 -17.26 -4.39 13.99
C THR A 113 -18.45 -4.73 14.90
N THR A 114 -19.28 -3.76 15.27
CA THR A 114 -20.41 -4.00 16.18
C THR A 114 -21.47 -4.94 15.60
N THR A 115 -21.55 -5.05 14.27
CA THR A 115 -22.50 -5.95 13.58
C THR A 115 -22.26 -7.42 13.92
N GLY A 116 -21.01 -7.82 14.21
CA GLY A 116 -20.69 -9.18 14.65
C GLY A 116 -21.33 -9.54 15.99
N ALA A 117 -21.39 -8.61 16.93
CA ALA A 117 -22.11 -8.83 18.20
C ALA A 117 -23.60 -9.10 17.97
N TRP A 118 -24.24 -8.38 17.06
CA TRP A 118 -25.63 -8.60 16.69
C TRP A 118 -25.87 -9.95 16.02
N ILE A 119 -24.96 -10.37 15.12
CA ILE A 119 -25.03 -11.68 14.48
C ILE A 119 -24.94 -12.79 15.53
N VAL A 120 -23.99 -12.70 16.45
CA VAL A 120 -23.82 -13.72 17.49
C VAL A 120 -24.98 -13.74 18.47
N ALA A 121 -25.36 -12.60 19.06
CA ALA A 121 -26.41 -12.51 20.09
C ALA A 121 -27.83 -12.73 19.52
N GLY A 122 -28.10 -12.19 18.32
CA GLY A 122 -29.42 -12.26 17.70
C GLY A 122 -29.70 -13.56 16.97
N PHE A 123 -28.77 -14.02 16.12
CA PHE A 123 -28.93 -15.25 15.36
C PHE A 123 -28.20 -16.42 16.02
N GLY A 124 -26.94 -16.20 16.40
CA GLY A 124 -26.03 -17.22 16.87
C GLY A 124 -26.47 -17.99 18.11
N LEU A 125 -27.20 -17.40 18.99
CA LEU A 125 -27.65 -18.03 20.25
C LEU A 125 -29.10 -18.46 20.23
N LYS A 126 -29.96 -17.85 19.42
CA LYS A 126 -31.41 -18.04 19.43
C LYS A 126 -31.93 -19.05 18.42
N VAL A 127 -31.16 -19.27 17.31
CA VAL A 127 -31.53 -20.19 16.23
C VAL A 127 -30.76 -21.50 16.38
N ASN A 128 -31.31 -22.60 15.87
CA ASN A 128 -30.57 -23.87 15.80
C ASN A 128 -29.49 -23.78 14.68
N ILE A 129 -28.35 -23.14 15.03
CA ILE A 129 -27.29 -22.76 14.09
C ILE A 129 -26.68 -23.96 13.41
N SER A 130 -26.54 -25.10 14.11
CA SER A 130 -25.95 -26.31 13.51
C SER A 130 -26.76 -26.80 12.30
N ALA A 131 -28.07 -26.57 12.29
CA ALA A 131 -28.92 -26.91 11.16
C ALA A 131 -28.65 -26.06 9.92
N TYR A 132 -28.22 -24.82 10.08
CA TYR A 132 -27.89 -23.92 8.96
C TYR A 132 -26.41 -24.01 8.57
N ALA A 133 -25.51 -24.30 9.51
CA ALA A 133 -24.08 -24.41 9.24
C ALA A 133 -23.76 -25.50 8.22
N MET A 134 -24.38 -26.67 8.36
CA MET A 134 -24.11 -27.83 7.49
C MET A 134 -24.43 -27.58 6.01
N PRO A 135 -25.63 -27.08 5.62
CA PRO A 135 -25.91 -26.73 4.24
C PRO A 135 -24.96 -25.67 3.67
N LEU A 136 -24.59 -24.65 4.46
CA LEU A 136 -23.66 -23.61 4.03
C LEU A 136 -22.29 -24.20 3.69
N LEU A 137 -21.78 -25.13 4.49
CA LEU A 137 -20.52 -25.83 4.22
C LEU A 137 -20.60 -26.65 2.93
N VAL A 138 -21.70 -27.40 2.72
CA VAL A 138 -21.88 -28.22 1.50
C VAL A 138 -21.90 -27.34 0.27
N PHE A 139 -22.74 -26.32 0.22
CA PHE A 139 -22.79 -25.41 -0.92
C PHE A 139 -21.47 -24.63 -1.09
N GLY A 140 -20.87 -24.23 0.02
CA GLY A 140 -19.57 -23.55 -0.02
C GLY A 140 -18.50 -24.39 -0.69
N VAL A 141 -18.38 -25.69 -0.33
CA VAL A 141 -17.41 -26.60 -0.96
C VAL A 141 -17.73 -26.81 -2.44
N LEU A 142 -19.00 -26.97 -2.81
CA LEU A 142 -19.40 -27.09 -4.22
C LEU A 142 -18.99 -25.86 -5.04
N PHE A 143 -19.13 -24.66 -4.50
CA PHE A 143 -18.67 -23.43 -5.16
C PHE A 143 -17.14 -23.31 -5.21
N LEU A 144 -16.41 -23.79 -4.21
CA LEU A 144 -14.94 -23.83 -4.23
C LEU A 144 -14.38 -24.71 -5.35
N MET A 145 -15.12 -25.74 -5.75
CA MET A 145 -14.72 -26.64 -6.86
C MET A 145 -14.94 -26.03 -8.25
N GLN A 146 -15.61 -24.88 -8.35
CA GLN A 146 -15.83 -24.21 -9.62
C GLN A 146 -14.54 -23.52 -10.12
N SER A 147 -14.40 -23.34 -11.43
CA SER A 147 -13.24 -22.68 -12.03
C SER A 147 -13.27 -21.15 -11.87
N SER A 148 -14.48 -20.57 -11.82
CA SER A 148 -14.68 -19.12 -11.75
C SER A 148 -14.24 -18.53 -10.40
N ALA A 149 -13.43 -17.47 -10.41
CA ALA A 149 -12.99 -16.76 -9.21
C ALA A 149 -14.18 -16.24 -8.37
N ARG A 150 -15.27 -15.78 -9.03
CA ARG A 150 -16.47 -15.29 -8.33
C ARG A 150 -17.15 -16.41 -7.53
N PHE A 151 -17.33 -17.58 -8.11
CA PHE A 151 -17.89 -18.72 -7.41
C PHE A 151 -16.97 -19.23 -6.29
N LYS A 152 -15.64 -19.26 -6.52
CA LYS A 152 -14.67 -19.58 -5.46
C LYS A 152 -14.75 -18.59 -4.30
N GLY A 153 -14.85 -17.29 -4.58
CA GLY A 153 -15.01 -16.26 -3.54
C GLY A 153 -16.29 -16.47 -2.73
N LEU A 154 -17.44 -16.72 -3.41
CA LEU A 154 -18.69 -17.05 -2.74
C LEU A 154 -18.59 -18.34 -1.94
N GLY A 155 -17.90 -19.36 -2.47
CA GLY A 155 -17.62 -20.61 -1.76
C GLY A 155 -16.89 -20.39 -0.44
N TRP A 156 -15.82 -19.59 -0.46
CA TRP A 156 -15.09 -19.24 0.75
C TRP A 156 -15.97 -18.49 1.77
N ILE A 157 -16.83 -17.56 1.33
CA ILE A 157 -17.76 -16.85 2.22
C ILE A 157 -18.74 -17.83 2.87
N LEU A 158 -19.36 -18.72 2.12
CA LEU A 158 -20.31 -19.70 2.65
C LEU A 158 -19.65 -20.68 3.63
N VAL A 159 -18.46 -21.18 3.30
CA VAL A 159 -17.65 -22.02 4.21
C VAL A 159 -17.32 -21.24 5.46
N GLY A 160 -16.93 -19.97 5.33
CA GLY A 160 -16.63 -19.10 6.46
C GLY A 160 -17.81 -18.93 7.41
N ILE A 161 -18.99 -18.59 6.89
CA ILE A 161 -20.23 -18.47 7.71
C ILE A 161 -20.57 -19.81 8.37
N GLY A 162 -20.45 -20.93 7.64
CA GLY A 162 -20.69 -22.26 8.19
C GLY A 162 -19.78 -22.57 9.38
N PHE A 163 -18.47 -22.32 9.26
CA PHE A 163 -17.52 -22.50 10.37
C PHE A 163 -17.73 -21.52 11.52
N LEU A 164 -18.10 -20.27 11.24
CA LEU A 164 -18.48 -19.30 12.29
C LEU A 164 -19.64 -19.86 13.13
N PHE A 165 -20.66 -20.37 12.48
CA PHE A 165 -21.81 -20.92 13.17
C PHE A 165 -21.46 -22.18 13.96
N LEU A 166 -20.66 -23.08 13.41
CA LEU A 166 -20.18 -24.25 14.17
C LEU A 166 -19.33 -23.81 15.36
N GLY A 167 -18.46 -22.81 15.19
CA GLY A 167 -17.66 -22.26 16.27
C GLY A 167 -18.51 -21.74 17.43
N ILE A 168 -19.56 -20.95 17.14
CA ILE A 168 -20.51 -20.47 18.15
C ILE A 168 -21.23 -21.65 18.86
N TYR A 169 -21.65 -22.66 18.09
CA TYR A 169 -22.28 -23.85 18.62
C TYR A 169 -21.40 -24.61 19.63
N PHE A 170 -20.13 -24.88 19.24
CA PHE A 170 -19.18 -25.56 20.12
C PHE A 170 -18.82 -24.73 21.35
N MET A 171 -18.62 -23.40 21.20
CA MET A 171 -18.39 -22.53 22.36
C MET A 171 -19.57 -22.55 23.35
N LYS A 172 -20.80 -22.45 22.83
CA LYS A 172 -22.01 -22.51 23.65
C LYS A 172 -22.11 -23.83 24.41
N ASN A 173 -21.92 -24.96 23.75
CA ASN A 173 -21.96 -26.28 24.35
C ASN A 173 -20.85 -26.47 25.39
N GLY A 174 -19.61 -26.01 25.05
CA GLY A 174 -18.49 -26.06 25.96
C GLY A 174 -18.73 -25.29 27.25
N PHE A 175 -19.24 -24.06 27.17
CA PHE A 175 -19.61 -23.30 28.36
C PHE A 175 -20.79 -23.95 29.15
N SER A 176 -21.81 -24.44 28.48
CA SER A 176 -22.94 -25.11 29.15
C SER A 176 -22.50 -26.39 29.87
N ALA A 177 -21.54 -27.13 29.30
CA ALA A 177 -20.96 -28.29 29.97
C ALA A 177 -20.06 -27.88 31.15
N TYR A 178 -19.30 -26.77 31.01
CA TYR A 178 -18.47 -26.24 32.09
C TYR A 178 -19.32 -25.77 33.28
N ALA A 179 -20.46 -25.16 33.01
CA ALA A 179 -21.40 -24.67 34.02
C ALA A 179 -21.89 -25.76 35.02
N GLN A 180 -21.84 -27.03 34.58
CA GLN A 180 -22.24 -28.15 35.44
C GLN A 180 -21.18 -28.48 36.52
N TYR A 181 -19.93 -28.08 36.32
CA TYR A 181 -18.81 -28.44 37.21
C TYR A 181 -18.19 -27.23 37.90
N ILE A 182 -18.17 -26.08 37.28
CA ILE A 182 -17.54 -24.86 37.79
C ILE A 182 -18.43 -23.66 37.49
N ASP A 183 -18.74 -22.91 38.53
CA ASP A 183 -19.39 -21.61 38.39
C ASP A 183 -18.32 -20.51 38.33
N LEU A 184 -18.06 -20.00 37.14
CA LEU A 184 -17.07 -18.94 36.95
C LEU A 184 -17.51 -17.59 37.51
N THR A 185 -18.81 -17.42 37.85
CA THR A 185 -19.29 -16.18 38.47
C THR A 185 -18.71 -15.95 39.86
N GLN A 186 -18.23 -17.02 40.55
CA GLN A 186 -17.51 -16.90 41.81
C GLN A 186 -16.22 -16.08 41.72
N TYR A 187 -15.66 -15.98 40.53
CA TYR A 187 -14.48 -15.16 40.26
C TYR A 187 -14.85 -13.75 39.74
N ALA A 188 -16.13 -13.42 39.72
CA ALA A 188 -16.59 -12.09 39.35
C ALA A 188 -16.08 -11.05 40.35
N ILE A 189 -15.52 -9.99 39.86
CA ILE A 189 -15.03 -8.87 40.66
C ILE A 189 -15.99 -7.71 40.46
N PRO A 190 -16.73 -7.30 41.49
CA PRO A 190 -17.67 -6.19 41.36
C PRO A 190 -16.99 -4.82 41.35
N GLY A 191 -17.69 -3.82 40.83
CA GLY A 191 -17.29 -2.42 40.88
C GLY A 191 -16.08 -2.07 40.01
N ILE A 192 -15.42 -0.95 40.31
CA ILE A 192 -14.35 -0.36 39.47
C ILE A 192 -13.17 -1.33 39.32
N LYS A 193 -12.80 -2.08 40.33
CA LYS A 193 -11.73 -3.08 40.26
C LYS A 193 -12.06 -4.14 39.22
N GLY A 194 -13.27 -4.66 39.21
CA GLY A 194 -13.74 -5.62 38.22
C GLY A 194 -13.72 -5.05 36.81
N LEU A 195 -14.21 -3.83 36.63
CA LEU A 195 -14.17 -3.15 35.34
C LEU A 195 -12.76 -3.06 34.80
N LEU A 196 -11.78 -2.65 35.60
CA LEU A 196 -10.37 -2.52 35.15
C LEU A 196 -9.74 -3.89 34.85
N VAL A 197 -9.95 -4.89 35.76
CA VAL A 197 -9.37 -6.23 35.58
C VAL A 197 -9.95 -6.91 34.33
N PHE A 198 -11.26 -6.89 34.14
CA PHE A 198 -11.88 -7.54 32.99
C PHE A 198 -11.63 -6.76 31.68
N THR A 199 -11.48 -5.44 31.73
CA THR A 199 -10.99 -4.69 30.57
C THR A 199 -9.58 -5.14 30.18
N LEU A 200 -8.67 -5.30 31.14
CA LEU A 200 -7.32 -5.81 30.88
C LEU A 200 -7.35 -7.24 30.32
N ILE A 201 -8.20 -8.11 30.88
CA ILE A 201 -8.38 -9.47 30.36
C ILE A 201 -8.88 -9.41 28.91
N GLY A 202 -9.85 -8.54 28.59
CA GLY A 202 -10.36 -8.34 27.23
C GLY A 202 -9.26 -7.87 26.26
N ILE A 203 -8.40 -6.94 26.69
CA ILE A 203 -7.22 -6.50 25.91
C ILE A 203 -6.30 -7.69 25.63
N VAL A 204 -5.89 -8.41 26.67
CA VAL A 204 -4.95 -9.54 26.56
C VAL A 204 -5.55 -10.65 25.68
N ALA A 205 -6.81 -11.01 25.90
CA ALA A 205 -7.50 -12.02 25.10
C ALA A 205 -7.51 -11.64 23.61
N THR A 206 -7.83 -10.38 23.30
CA THR A 206 -7.85 -9.90 21.91
C THR A 206 -6.45 -9.85 21.31
N VAL A 207 -5.43 -9.44 22.06
CA VAL A 207 -4.02 -9.46 21.60
C VAL A 207 -3.57 -10.89 21.29
N VAL A 208 -3.94 -11.87 22.12
CA VAL A 208 -3.58 -13.29 21.92
C VAL A 208 -4.34 -13.89 20.73
N MET A 209 -5.65 -13.67 20.65
CA MET A 209 -6.50 -14.19 19.58
C MET A 209 -6.39 -13.36 18.28
N GLN A 210 -5.82 -12.16 18.34
CA GLN A 210 -5.73 -11.18 17.25
C GLN A 210 -7.10 -10.86 16.61
N SER A 211 -8.18 -11.06 17.36
CA SER A 211 -9.55 -10.90 16.90
C SER A 211 -10.47 -10.43 18.04
N SER A 212 -10.94 -9.18 17.97
CA SER A 212 -11.97 -8.69 18.90
C SER A 212 -13.32 -9.38 18.70
N HIS A 213 -13.63 -9.80 17.46
CA HIS A 213 -14.83 -10.61 17.18
C HIS A 213 -14.80 -11.94 17.90
N ALA A 214 -13.67 -12.64 17.91
CA ALA A 214 -13.53 -13.89 18.65
C ALA A 214 -13.64 -13.66 20.16
N THR A 215 -12.98 -12.63 20.71
CA THR A 215 -13.08 -12.26 22.12
C THR A 215 -14.52 -11.92 22.52
N LEU A 216 -15.19 -11.13 21.70
CA LEU A 216 -16.56 -10.71 21.96
C LEU A 216 -17.54 -11.90 21.84
N THR A 217 -17.36 -12.79 20.86
CA THR A 217 -18.16 -14.01 20.70
C THR A 217 -18.00 -14.94 21.89
N LEU A 218 -16.77 -15.13 22.36
CA LEU A 218 -16.47 -15.89 23.57
C LEU A 218 -17.15 -15.26 24.81
N THR A 219 -17.11 -13.93 24.93
CA THR A 219 -17.76 -13.17 25.98
C THR A 219 -19.27 -13.34 25.95
N ILE A 220 -19.91 -13.19 24.78
CA ILE A 220 -21.36 -13.34 24.59
C ILE A 220 -21.81 -14.79 24.91
N THR A 221 -21.03 -15.79 24.47
CA THR A 221 -21.35 -17.20 24.72
C THR A 221 -21.17 -17.57 26.20
N ALA A 222 -20.16 -17.04 26.88
CA ALA A 222 -19.98 -17.20 28.33
C ALA A 222 -21.11 -16.53 29.11
N LEU A 223 -21.52 -15.32 28.71
CA LEU A 223 -22.64 -14.59 29.31
C LEU A 223 -23.96 -15.36 29.12
N ALA A 224 -24.22 -15.90 27.92
CA ALA A 224 -25.39 -16.71 27.62
C ALA A 224 -25.47 -18.01 28.44
N ALA A 225 -24.31 -18.58 28.77
CA ALA A 225 -24.22 -19.78 29.62
C ALA A 225 -24.24 -19.46 31.12
N GLY A 226 -24.45 -18.19 31.52
CA GLY A 226 -24.45 -17.76 32.91
C GLY A 226 -23.09 -17.85 33.61
N GLN A 227 -21.99 -17.98 32.85
CA GLN A 227 -20.65 -18.10 33.40
C GLN A 227 -19.93 -16.76 33.57
N LEU A 228 -20.57 -15.67 33.18
CA LEU A 228 -20.01 -14.31 33.27
C LEU A 228 -21.10 -13.34 33.72
N THR A 229 -20.76 -12.43 34.62
CA THR A 229 -21.68 -11.34 34.99
C THR A 229 -21.78 -10.31 33.89
N TYR A 230 -22.92 -9.65 33.75
CA TYR A 230 -23.13 -8.63 32.72
C TYR A 230 -22.12 -7.48 32.81
N GLU A 231 -21.80 -6.99 34.03
CA GLU A 231 -20.82 -5.93 34.24
C GLU A 231 -19.42 -6.33 33.76
N ASN A 232 -18.99 -7.56 34.06
CA ASN A 232 -17.69 -8.04 33.60
C ASN A 232 -17.66 -8.28 32.08
N ALA A 233 -18.78 -8.66 31.45
CA ALA A 233 -18.94 -8.79 30.02
C ALA A 233 -18.80 -7.43 29.30
N LEU A 234 -19.37 -6.37 29.87
CA LEU A 234 -19.20 -5.00 29.34
C LEU A 234 -17.72 -4.59 29.36
N ALA A 235 -17.03 -4.86 30.46
CA ALA A 235 -15.60 -4.55 30.59
C ALA A 235 -14.74 -5.33 29.60
N LEU A 236 -15.01 -6.62 29.39
CA LEU A 236 -14.38 -7.45 28.38
C LEU A 236 -14.60 -6.88 26.96
N ALA A 237 -15.81 -6.43 26.63
CA ALA A 237 -16.12 -5.83 25.33
C ALA A 237 -15.35 -4.53 25.10
N ILE A 238 -15.23 -3.66 26.11
CA ILE A 238 -14.37 -2.45 26.04
C ILE A 238 -12.92 -2.86 25.82
N GLY A 239 -12.42 -3.82 26.58
CA GLY A 239 -11.05 -4.32 26.45
C GLY A 239 -10.79 -4.94 25.08
N ALA A 240 -11.74 -5.68 24.53
CA ALA A 240 -11.64 -6.26 23.20
C ALA A 240 -11.44 -5.19 22.11
N ASN A 241 -12.13 -4.06 22.19
CA ASN A 241 -11.95 -2.94 21.28
C ASN A 241 -10.54 -2.34 21.36
N VAL A 242 -10.05 -2.08 22.57
CA VAL A 242 -8.68 -1.56 22.76
C VAL A 242 -7.64 -2.56 22.24
N GLY A 243 -7.81 -3.84 22.53
CA GLY A 243 -6.92 -4.92 22.10
C GLY A 243 -6.81 -5.07 20.58
N THR A 244 -7.85 -4.69 19.81
CA THR A 244 -7.85 -4.73 18.33
C THR A 244 -6.73 -3.89 17.72
N THR A 245 -6.27 -2.85 18.40
CA THR A 245 -5.24 -1.94 17.89
C THR A 245 -3.90 -2.62 17.64
N ILE A 246 -3.63 -3.76 18.30
CA ILE A 246 -2.39 -4.51 18.13
C ILE A 246 -2.18 -4.95 16.67
N THR A 247 -3.25 -5.31 15.96
CA THR A 247 -3.15 -5.74 14.56
C THR A 247 -2.73 -4.60 13.64
N ALA A 248 -3.24 -3.38 13.88
CA ALA A 248 -2.81 -2.19 13.14
C ALA A 248 -1.36 -1.81 13.49
N ILE A 249 -0.95 -1.94 14.75
CA ILE A 249 0.44 -1.70 15.17
C ILE A 249 1.37 -2.67 14.48
N LEU A 250 1.07 -3.98 14.49
CA LEU A 250 1.88 -4.99 13.80
C LEU A 250 1.94 -4.76 12.30
N GLY A 251 0.81 -4.45 11.65
CA GLY A 251 0.74 -4.12 10.22
C GLY A 251 1.50 -2.84 9.84
N SER A 252 1.70 -1.92 10.80
CA SER A 252 2.41 -0.67 10.56
C SER A 252 3.94 -0.76 10.76
N ILE A 253 4.47 -1.86 11.29
CA ILE A 253 5.91 -2.01 11.58
C ILE A 253 6.74 -1.82 10.32
N SER A 254 6.31 -2.44 9.21
CA SER A 254 6.96 -2.36 7.90
C SER A 254 6.43 -1.21 7.03
N ALA A 255 5.42 -0.48 7.51
CA ALA A 255 4.84 0.64 6.78
C ALA A 255 5.68 1.92 6.91
N ASN A 256 5.46 2.85 5.98
CA ASN A 256 6.05 4.19 6.05
C ASN A 256 5.47 4.99 7.24
N ILE A 257 5.95 6.23 7.40
CA ILE A 257 5.54 7.09 8.52
C ILE A 257 4.03 7.34 8.55
N SER A 258 3.36 7.42 7.39
CA SER A 258 1.91 7.63 7.29
C SER A 258 1.13 6.43 7.83
N GLY A 259 1.57 5.20 7.52
CA GLY A 259 0.99 3.98 8.09
C GLY A 259 1.16 3.89 9.61
N LYS A 260 2.32 4.31 10.13
CA LYS A 260 2.56 4.38 11.59
C LYS A 260 1.68 5.42 12.28
N ARG A 261 1.46 6.58 11.64
CA ARG A 261 0.51 7.60 12.13
C ARG A 261 -0.91 7.07 12.19
N LEU A 262 -1.34 6.30 11.19
CA LEU A 262 -2.67 5.68 11.18
C LEU A 262 -2.85 4.66 12.30
N ALA A 263 -1.85 3.81 12.56
CA ALA A 263 -1.89 2.87 13.68
C ALA A 263 -1.95 3.59 15.03
N ALA A 264 -1.21 4.69 15.19
CA ALA A 264 -1.27 5.53 16.38
C ALA A 264 -2.67 6.19 16.53
N ALA A 265 -3.27 6.68 15.45
CA ALA A 265 -4.63 7.22 15.46
C ALA A 265 -5.65 6.17 15.91
N HIS A 266 -5.52 4.93 15.42
CA HIS A 266 -6.37 3.80 15.83
C HIS A 266 -6.25 3.49 17.33
N LEU A 267 -5.01 3.48 17.85
CA LEU A 267 -4.78 3.30 19.29
C LEU A 267 -5.41 4.44 20.11
N ILE A 268 -5.17 5.70 19.72
CA ILE A 268 -5.73 6.87 20.40
C ILE A 268 -7.26 6.79 20.42
N PHE A 269 -7.89 6.49 19.29
CA PHE A 269 -9.34 6.36 19.20
C PHE A 269 -9.88 5.32 20.19
N ASN A 270 -9.34 4.10 20.19
CA ASN A 270 -9.84 3.03 21.04
C ASN A 270 -9.54 3.28 22.54
N MET A 271 -8.39 3.89 22.86
CA MET A 271 -8.06 4.29 24.24
C MET A 271 -9.02 5.36 24.76
N VAL A 272 -9.27 6.41 23.96
CA VAL A 272 -10.20 7.49 24.35
C VAL A 272 -11.63 6.94 24.47
N THR A 273 -12.09 6.20 23.47
CA THR A 273 -13.44 5.60 23.46
C THR A 273 -13.63 4.63 24.63
N GLY A 274 -12.64 3.77 24.89
CA GLY A 274 -12.66 2.85 26.03
C GLY A 274 -12.64 3.58 27.38
N ALA A 275 -11.82 4.61 27.54
CA ALA A 275 -11.78 5.42 28.76
C ALA A 275 -13.13 6.13 29.02
N VAL A 276 -13.72 6.72 27.97
CA VAL A 276 -15.07 7.35 28.07
C VAL A 276 -16.11 6.30 28.44
N ALA A 277 -16.08 5.11 27.83
CA ALA A 277 -17.02 4.05 28.13
C ALA A 277 -16.89 3.56 29.59
N LEU A 278 -15.68 3.42 30.12
CA LEU A 278 -15.44 3.04 31.52
C LEU A 278 -15.94 4.12 32.50
N VAL A 279 -15.64 5.39 32.24
CA VAL A 279 -16.07 6.50 33.11
C VAL A 279 -17.57 6.70 33.06
N MET A 280 -18.17 6.54 31.89
CA MET A 280 -19.60 6.75 31.66
C MET A 280 -20.41 5.43 31.71
N ILE A 281 -19.89 4.37 32.31
CA ILE A 281 -20.54 3.03 32.29
C ILE A 281 -21.98 3.08 32.81
N LYS A 282 -22.25 3.80 33.90
CA LYS A 282 -23.59 3.92 34.47
C LYS A 282 -24.57 4.65 33.55
N PRO A 283 -24.29 5.87 33.07
CA PRO A 283 -25.12 6.52 32.04
C PRO A 283 -25.35 5.67 30.81
N LEU A 284 -24.30 4.99 30.32
CA LEU A 284 -24.40 4.11 29.14
C LEU A 284 -25.37 2.96 29.40
N LEU A 285 -25.34 2.35 30.58
CA LEU A 285 -26.29 1.29 30.96
C LEU A 285 -27.73 1.78 30.95
N HIS A 286 -28.02 2.98 31.43
CA HIS A 286 -29.37 3.56 31.35
C HIS A 286 -29.81 3.77 29.91
N CYS A 287 -28.90 4.24 29.03
CA CYS A 287 -29.20 4.35 27.60
C CYS A 287 -29.43 2.97 26.95
N VAL A 288 -28.65 1.95 27.33
CA VAL A 288 -28.84 0.58 26.84
C VAL A 288 -30.19 0.04 27.24
N GLU A 289 -30.61 0.21 28.52
CA GLU A 289 -31.92 -0.22 28.98
C GLU A 289 -33.07 0.47 28.25
N PHE A 290 -32.95 1.80 28.06
CA PHE A 290 -33.94 2.59 27.31
C PHE A 290 -34.04 2.11 25.83
N ILE A 291 -32.90 1.98 25.15
CA ILE A 291 -32.87 1.52 23.74
C ILE A 291 -33.41 0.09 23.65
N SER A 292 -32.96 -0.80 24.52
CA SER A 292 -33.38 -2.19 24.53
C SER A 292 -34.89 -2.32 24.71
N GLY A 293 -35.48 -1.55 25.66
CA GLY A 293 -36.91 -1.49 25.83
C GLY A 293 -37.66 -0.97 24.60
N ALA A 294 -37.15 0.08 23.97
CA ALA A 294 -37.74 0.68 22.75
C ALA A 294 -37.75 -0.27 21.54
N VAL A 295 -36.74 -1.14 21.41
CA VAL A 295 -36.63 -2.11 20.28
C VAL A 295 -37.16 -3.51 20.65
N GLY A 296 -37.75 -3.67 21.84
CA GLY A 296 -38.42 -4.92 22.26
C GLY A 296 -37.47 -6.04 22.71
N ILE A 297 -36.25 -5.71 23.15
CA ILE A 297 -35.31 -6.66 23.75
C ILE A 297 -35.79 -6.98 25.19
N ALA A 298 -35.91 -8.26 25.54
CA ALA A 298 -36.36 -8.71 26.85
C ALA A 298 -35.42 -8.20 27.96
N ALA A 299 -36.00 -7.95 29.15
CA ALA A 299 -35.26 -7.35 30.25
C ALA A 299 -34.10 -8.23 30.77
N ASP A 300 -34.21 -9.54 30.59
CA ASP A 300 -33.22 -10.55 30.97
C ASP A 300 -32.27 -10.96 29.83
N ASP A 301 -32.43 -10.40 28.61
CA ASP A 301 -31.57 -10.71 27.47
C ASP A 301 -30.28 -9.87 27.49
N TYR A 302 -29.39 -10.20 28.41
CA TYR A 302 -28.10 -9.52 28.56
C TYR A 302 -27.17 -9.67 27.35
N THR A 303 -27.39 -10.70 26.53
CA THR A 303 -26.55 -10.90 25.31
C THR A 303 -26.87 -9.87 24.25
N LEU A 304 -28.14 -9.59 23.96
CA LEU A 304 -28.55 -8.52 23.06
C LEU A 304 -28.25 -7.14 23.64
N LYS A 305 -28.44 -6.96 24.98
CA LYS A 305 -28.04 -5.70 25.64
C LYS A 305 -26.54 -5.43 25.53
N LEU A 306 -25.69 -6.47 25.55
CA LEU A 306 -24.24 -6.32 25.29
C LEU A 306 -23.96 -5.85 23.85
N ALA A 307 -24.73 -6.36 22.87
CA ALA A 307 -24.61 -5.88 21.48
C ALA A 307 -25.04 -4.41 21.32
N VAL A 308 -26.13 -4.00 21.99
CA VAL A 308 -26.55 -2.58 22.06
C VAL A 308 -25.47 -1.74 22.70
N PHE A 309 -24.91 -2.15 23.83
CA PHE A 309 -23.82 -1.45 24.51
C PHE A 309 -22.60 -1.31 23.59
N HIS A 310 -22.18 -2.39 22.92
CA HIS A 310 -21.03 -2.39 22.02
C HIS A 310 -21.23 -1.40 20.87
N THR A 311 -22.44 -1.33 20.30
CA THR A 311 -22.77 -0.35 19.28
C THR A 311 -22.78 1.07 19.82
N LEU A 312 -23.42 1.28 20.97
CA LEU A 312 -23.61 2.60 21.56
C LEU A 312 -22.27 3.27 21.89
N PHE A 313 -21.35 2.58 22.56
CA PHE A 313 -20.08 3.21 22.91
C PHE A 313 -19.18 3.46 21.70
N ASN A 314 -19.24 2.62 20.65
CA ASN A 314 -18.52 2.89 19.39
C ASN A 314 -19.13 4.09 18.65
N VAL A 315 -20.46 4.23 18.60
CA VAL A 315 -21.14 5.41 18.03
C VAL A 315 -20.71 6.68 18.78
N ILE A 316 -20.73 6.64 20.11
CA ILE A 316 -20.28 7.77 20.94
C ILE A 316 -18.81 8.11 20.66
N GLY A 317 -17.95 7.10 20.54
CA GLY A 317 -16.55 7.29 20.18
C GLY A 317 -16.38 7.99 18.84
N VAL A 318 -17.12 7.56 17.81
CA VAL A 318 -17.12 8.19 16.48
C VAL A 318 -17.61 9.64 16.54
N VAL A 319 -18.77 9.86 17.19
CA VAL A 319 -19.35 11.22 17.32
C VAL A 319 -18.41 12.16 18.08
N LEU A 320 -17.76 11.66 19.13
CA LEU A 320 -16.82 12.44 19.92
C LEU A 320 -15.53 12.77 19.15
N MET A 321 -14.98 11.81 18.37
CA MET A 321 -13.64 11.94 17.81
C MET A 321 -13.63 12.49 16.37
N VAL A 322 -14.70 12.33 15.59
CA VAL A 322 -14.78 12.82 14.20
C VAL A 322 -14.47 14.33 14.08
N PRO A 323 -15.00 15.23 14.93
CA PRO A 323 -14.68 16.65 14.85
C PRO A 323 -13.19 16.97 15.05
N PHE A 324 -12.45 16.10 15.74
CA PHE A 324 -11.04 16.30 16.08
C PHE A 324 -10.08 15.62 15.10
N ILE A 325 -10.55 14.99 14.02
CA ILE A 325 -9.67 14.26 13.07
C ILE A 325 -8.56 15.18 12.53
N ASN A 326 -8.87 16.39 12.08
CA ASN A 326 -7.85 17.31 11.53
C ASN A 326 -6.82 17.73 12.60
N THR A 327 -7.26 17.95 13.83
CA THR A 327 -6.39 18.25 14.97
C THR A 327 -5.46 17.08 15.26
N MET A 328 -6.01 15.85 15.24
CA MET A 328 -5.26 14.62 15.44
C MET A 328 -4.24 14.40 14.32
N VAL A 329 -4.60 14.66 13.06
CA VAL A 329 -3.67 14.61 11.91
C VAL A 329 -2.49 15.56 12.16
N SER A 330 -2.77 16.84 12.45
CA SER A 330 -1.72 17.84 12.69
C SER A 330 -0.83 17.46 13.88
N TRP A 331 -1.43 16.91 14.94
CA TRP A 331 -0.69 16.43 16.11
C TRP A 331 0.22 15.26 15.77
N LEU A 332 -0.29 14.26 15.05
CA LEU A 332 0.48 13.09 14.62
C LEU A 332 1.64 13.49 13.68
N GLU A 333 1.39 14.41 12.75
CA GLU A 333 2.42 14.90 11.82
C GLU A 333 3.54 15.67 12.52
N SER A 334 3.20 16.42 13.57
CA SER A 334 4.17 17.18 14.34
C SER A 334 5.04 16.30 15.25
N HIS A 335 4.47 15.22 15.83
CA HIS A 335 5.16 14.36 16.82
C HIS A 335 5.77 13.10 16.21
N LEU A 336 5.12 12.50 15.24
CA LEU A 336 5.64 11.34 14.51
C LEU A 336 6.28 11.82 13.19
N LYS A 337 7.52 12.32 13.30
CA LYS A 337 8.32 12.71 12.13
C LYS A 337 9.03 11.51 11.55
N GLY A 338 9.10 11.42 10.21
CA GLY A 338 9.99 10.46 9.56
C GLY A 338 11.45 10.74 9.93
N ALA A 339 12.26 9.72 10.03
CA ALA A 339 13.69 9.90 10.27
C ALA A 339 14.29 10.74 9.13
N SER A 340 15.05 11.79 9.47
CA SER A 340 15.95 12.45 8.52
C SER A 340 17.13 11.52 8.30
N VAL A 341 17.13 10.75 7.22
CA VAL A 341 18.17 9.75 6.94
C VAL A 341 19.20 10.40 6.03
N GLU A 342 20.48 10.17 6.31
CA GLU A 342 21.61 10.59 5.48
C GLU A 342 21.58 9.91 4.09
N TYR A 343 20.87 8.79 3.99
CA TYR A 343 20.62 7.99 2.78
C TYR A 343 19.13 7.99 2.45
N ASP A 344 18.78 8.18 1.20
CA ASP A 344 17.38 8.10 0.78
C ASP A 344 16.93 6.63 0.76
N GLN A 345 15.74 6.37 1.29
CA GLN A 345 15.21 5.02 1.49
C GLN A 345 13.84 4.86 0.81
N PRO A 346 13.42 3.61 0.54
CA PRO A 346 12.08 3.35 0.01
C PRO A 346 11.00 3.97 0.89
N ARG A 347 10.02 4.62 0.26
CA ARG A 347 8.94 5.38 0.92
C ARG A 347 7.59 4.73 0.79
N TYR A 348 7.33 4.07 -0.33
CA TYR A 348 6.00 3.59 -0.71
C TYR A 348 5.82 2.09 -0.53
N LEU A 349 6.90 1.32 -0.46
CA LEU A 349 6.86 -0.12 -0.31
C LEU A 349 6.47 -0.52 1.11
N SER A 350 5.53 -1.46 1.25
CA SER A 350 5.18 -2.07 2.53
C SER A 350 4.81 -3.54 2.34
N GLU A 351 5.11 -4.39 3.32
CA GLU A 351 4.74 -5.81 3.30
C GLU A 351 3.22 -6.01 3.12
N ALA A 352 2.43 -5.17 3.77
CA ALA A 352 0.99 -5.21 3.67
C ALA A 352 0.47 -4.92 2.25
N SER A 353 1.22 -4.19 1.43
CA SER A 353 0.86 -3.92 0.04
C SER A 353 0.90 -5.16 -0.84
N LEU A 354 1.69 -6.19 -0.50
CA LEU A 354 1.76 -7.45 -1.23
C LEU A 354 0.46 -8.26 -1.18
N GLU A 355 -0.41 -7.99 -0.21
CA GLU A 355 -1.71 -8.63 -0.07
C GLU A 355 -2.70 -8.28 -1.19
N LEU A 356 -2.48 -7.13 -1.86
CA LEU A 356 -3.35 -6.60 -2.92
C LEU A 356 -2.50 -6.23 -4.14
N PRO A 357 -2.61 -6.94 -5.27
CA PRO A 357 -1.78 -6.73 -6.46
C PRO A 357 -1.82 -5.30 -7.01
N GLU A 358 -2.98 -4.64 -6.98
CA GLU A 358 -3.16 -3.26 -7.41
C GLU A 358 -2.38 -2.28 -6.52
N VAL A 359 -2.42 -2.51 -5.20
CA VAL A 359 -1.70 -1.65 -4.24
C VAL A 359 -0.21 -1.88 -4.36
N ALA A 360 0.22 -3.14 -4.53
CA ALA A 360 1.62 -3.48 -4.78
C ALA A 360 2.14 -2.81 -6.06
N GLN A 361 1.38 -2.87 -7.15
CA GLN A 361 1.72 -2.20 -8.40
C GLN A 361 1.85 -0.68 -8.22
N GLN A 362 0.87 -0.06 -7.55
CA GLN A 362 0.89 1.38 -7.32
C GLN A 362 2.04 1.81 -6.40
N ALA A 363 2.35 1.02 -5.38
CA ALA A 363 3.49 1.26 -4.49
C ALA A 363 4.82 1.21 -5.26
N VAL A 364 5.01 0.17 -6.09
CA VAL A 364 6.20 0.05 -6.96
C VAL A 364 6.26 1.19 -7.98
N TYR A 365 5.14 1.55 -8.59
CA TYR A 365 5.09 2.66 -9.55
C TYR A 365 5.57 3.97 -8.89
N LYS A 366 5.05 4.31 -7.71
CA LYS A 366 5.47 5.52 -6.98
C LYS A 366 6.92 5.46 -6.51
N GLU A 367 7.38 4.29 -6.09
CA GLU A 367 8.79 4.12 -5.70
C GLU A 367 9.72 4.19 -6.91
N THR A 368 9.27 3.74 -8.09
CA THR A 368 10.02 3.91 -9.35
C THR A 368 10.08 5.38 -9.76
N LEU A 369 9.00 6.15 -9.56
CA LEU A 369 9.01 7.60 -9.76
C LEU A 369 9.97 8.31 -8.80
N HIS A 370 10.00 7.89 -7.54
CA HIS A 370 10.94 8.40 -6.55
C HIS A 370 12.39 8.12 -6.94
N LEU A 371 12.68 6.88 -7.39
CA LEU A 371 13.98 6.50 -7.92
C LEU A 371 14.36 7.36 -9.15
N PHE A 372 13.40 7.59 -10.06
CA PHE A 372 13.62 8.43 -11.24
C PHE A 372 13.91 9.88 -10.89
N ASP A 373 13.21 10.47 -9.90
CA ASP A 373 13.47 11.84 -9.46
C ASP A 373 14.87 12.03 -8.87
N ASN A 374 15.38 11.01 -8.17
CA ASN A 374 16.76 10.97 -7.70
C ASN A 374 17.75 10.85 -8.87
N ALA A 375 17.48 9.92 -9.80
CA ALA A 375 18.28 9.72 -10.99
C ALA A 375 18.31 10.96 -11.89
N PHE A 376 17.18 11.64 -12.08
CA PHE A 376 17.07 12.88 -12.82
C PHE A 376 18.08 13.92 -12.30
N SER A 377 18.16 14.08 -10.99
CA SER A 377 19.10 15.01 -10.36
C SER A 377 20.57 14.58 -10.59
N LEU A 378 20.86 13.28 -10.45
CA LEU A 378 22.20 12.74 -10.67
C LEU A 378 22.64 12.89 -12.13
N ILE A 379 21.76 12.57 -13.07
CA ILE A 379 22.05 12.66 -14.52
C ILE A 379 22.27 14.12 -14.93
N ALA A 380 21.36 15.02 -14.53
CA ALA A 380 21.51 16.45 -14.82
C ALA A 380 22.83 17.00 -14.28
N HIS A 381 23.15 16.75 -13.02
CA HIS A 381 24.41 17.17 -12.42
C HIS A 381 25.62 16.46 -13.04
N GLY A 382 25.44 15.20 -13.47
CA GLY A 382 26.46 14.41 -14.15
C GLY A 382 26.92 15.02 -15.47
N VAL A 383 26.02 15.72 -16.15
CA VAL A 383 26.34 16.47 -17.39
C VAL A 383 26.54 17.97 -17.15
N ASP A 384 26.85 18.37 -15.93
CA ASP A 384 27.06 19.76 -15.49
C ASP A 384 25.85 20.68 -15.79
N LEU A 385 24.61 20.18 -15.65
CA LEU A 385 23.37 20.94 -15.72
C LEU A 385 22.70 21.03 -14.35
N ARG A 386 22.30 22.24 -13.95
CA ARG A 386 21.51 22.42 -12.72
C ARG A 386 20.07 21.95 -12.98
N ARG A 387 19.47 21.25 -12.00
CA ARG A 387 18.07 20.78 -12.09
C ARG A 387 17.09 21.93 -12.39
N SER A 388 17.31 23.12 -11.82
CA SER A 388 16.48 24.30 -12.09
C SER A 388 16.54 24.77 -13.53
N LEU A 389 17.70 24.64 -14.19
CA LEU A 389 17.89 24.97 -15.60
C LEU A 389 17.15 23.96 -16.51
N VAL A 390 17.22 22.68 -16.16
CA VAL A 390 16.53 21.63 -16.92
C VAL A 390 15.01 21.74 -16.82
N ARG A 391 14.47 22.10 -15.63
CA ARG A 391 13.03 22.27 -15.41
C ARG A 391 12.47 23.64 -15.81
N GLY A 392 13.32 24.61 -16.04
CA GLY A 392 12.92 25.97 -16.43
C GLY A 392 12.72 26.12 -17.94
N ASP A 393 12.15 27.27 -18.34
CA ASP A 393 11.86 27.60 -19.75
C ASP A 393 13.04 28.24 -20.48
N GLN A 394 14.23 28.33 -19.84
CA GLN A 394 15.43 28.91 -20.47
C GLN A 394 15.88 28.07 -21.66
N ASP A 395 16.34 28.74 -22.72
CA ASP A 395 16.87 28.04 -23.88
C ASP A 395 18.19 27.32 -23.54
N LEU A 396 18.19 26.00 -23.71
CA LEU A 396 19.38 25.19 -23.48
C LEU A 396 20.42 25.37 -24.61
N GLN A 397 20.03 25.88 -25.78
CA GLN A 397 20.93 26.14 -26.91
C GLN A 397 21.96 27.23 -26.57
N GLU A 398 21.62 28.21 -25.71
CA GLU A 398 22.56 29.23 -25.26
C GLU A 398 23.79 28.62 -24.55
N LEU A 399 23.69 27.38 -24.06
CA LEU A 399 24.81 26.65 -23.46
C LEU A 399 25.89 26.25 -24.47
N LEU A 400 25.59 26.25 -25.77
CA LEU A 400 26.56 25.86 -26.81
C LEU A 400 27.75 26.83 -26.91
N GLU A 401 27.55 28.10 -26.59
CA GLU A 401 28.57 29.16 -26.71
C GLU A 401 29.39 29.35 -25.44
N ALA A 402 28.81 29.07 -24.26
CA ALA A 402 29.45 29.30 -22.96
C ALA A 402 30.21 28.06 -22.45
N PRO A 403 31.38 28.23 -21.80
CA PRO A 403 32.03 27.12 -21.11
C PRO A 403 31.15 26.57 -19.99
N ALA A 404 31.11 25.23 -19.83
CA ALA A 404 30.32 24.58 -18.79
C ALA A 404 30.77 25.00 -17.38
N GLN A 405 29.80 25.35 -16.52
CA GLN A 405 30.10 25.58 -15.11
C GLN A 405 30.18 24.23 -14.39
N PRO A 406 31.30 23.99 -13.63
CA PRO A 406 31.49 22.70 -12.97
C PRO A 406 30.50 22.52 -11.80
N ILE A 407 29.85 21.38 -11.79
CA ILE A 407 29.12 20.92 -10.60
C ILE A 407 30.01 19.89 -9.90
N LYS A 408 30.52 20.26 -8.72
CA LYS A 408 31.32 19.35 -7.90
C LYS A 408 30.40 18.31 -7.27
N ILE A 409 30.37 17.12 -7.84
CA ILE A 409 29.58 15.99 -7.37
C ILE A 409 30.40 14.71 -7.50
N ASP A 410 30.37 13.88 -6.47
CA ASP A 410 30.79 12.50 -6.53
C ASP A 410 29.55 11.64 -6.88
N LEU A 411 29.50 11.18 -8.16
CA LEU A 411 28.37 10.38 -8.64
C LEU A 411 28.27 9.02 -7.95
N ASP A 412 29.40 8.42 -7.52
CA ASP A 412 29.40 7.12 -6.85
C ASP A 412 28.87 7.22 -5.44
N ASP A 413 29.27 8.26 -4.69
CA ASP A 413 28.73 8.55 -3.36
C ASP A 413 27.23 8.85 -3.45
N GLN A 414 26.83 9.74 -4.37
CA GLN A 414 25.42 10.10 -4.53
C GLN A 414 24.57 8.91 -5.02
N TYR A 415 25.07 8.08 -5.92
CA TYR A 415 24.40 6.84 -6.34
C TYR A 415 24.15 5.93 -5.14
N THR A 416 25.16 5.77 -4.28
CA THR A 416 25.04 4.94 -3.07
C THR A 416 24.01 5.51 -2.10
N ARG A 417 23.97 6.84 -1.91
CA ARG A 417 23.07 7.50 -0.96
C ARG A 417 21.63 7.61 -1.44
N MET A 418 21.39 7.80 -2.74
CA MET A 418 20.09 8.21 -3.27
C MET A 418 19.40 7.15 -4.15
N VAL A 419 20.13 6.13 -4.63
CA VAL A 419 19.63 5.21 -5.66
C VAL A 419 19.70 3.77 -5.24
N LYS A 420 20.84 3.33 -4.72
CA LYS A 420 21.16 1.91 -4.53
C LYS A 420 20.14 1.16 -3.69
N ASP A 421 19.77 1.71 -2.53
CA ASP A 421 18.87 1.04 -1.60
C ASP A 421 17.43 0.99 -2.12
N ILE A 422 16.98 2.09 -2.76
CA ILE A 422 15.65 2.17 -3.39
C ILE A 422 15.56 1.17 -4.56
N TYR A 423 16.58 1.13 -5.43
CA TYR A 423 16.62 0.19 -6.54
C TYR A 423 16.58 -1.26 -6.07
N SER A 424 17.41 -1.62 -5.08
CA SER A 424 17.46 -2.98 -4.55
C SER A 424 16.12 -3.40 -3.94
N ALA A 425 15.50 -2.53 -3.16
CA ALA A 425 14.20 -2.77 -2.55
C ALA A 425 13.08 -2.91 -3.61
N ASN A 426 13.10 -2.07 -4.65
CA ASN A 426 12.14 -2.18 -5.76
C ASN A 426 12.23 -3.54 -6.46
N ILE A 427 13.45 -3.98 -6.83
CA ILE A 427 13.64 -5.26 -7.52
C ILE A 427 13.20 -6.44 -6.67
N GLU A 428 13.53 -6.44 -5.38
CA GLU A 428 13.09 -7.47 -4.43
C GLU A 428 11.57 -7.49 -4.30
N PHE A 429 10.96 -6.32 -4.08
CA PHE A 429 9.52 -6.19 -3.91
C PHE A 429 8.75 -6.59 -5.17
N ILE A 430 9.19 -6.17 -6.37
CA ILE A 430 8.60 -6.57 -7.66
C ILE A 430 8.63 -8.10 -7.80
N SER A 431 9.75 -8.75 -7.46
CA SER A 431 9.87 -10.20 -7.56
C SER A 431 8.87 -10.94 -6.68
N ARG A 432 8.66 -10.45 -5.46
CA ARG A 432 7.68 -10.99 -4.51
C ARG A 432 6.25 -10.72 -4.94
N ALA A 433 5.98 -9.49 -5.39
CA ALA A 433 4.66 -9.09 -5.89
C ALA A 433 4.25 -9.92 -7.12
N GLN A 434 5.14 -10.13 -8.08
CA GLN A 434 4.88 -10.95 -9.27
C GLN A 434 4.57 -12.42 -8.92
N ALA A 435 5.22 -12.98 -7.92
CA ALA A 435 4.97 -14.37 -7.49
C ALA A 435 3.57 -14.56 -6.88
N ALA A 436 3.01 -13.52 -6.29
CA ALA A 436 1.71 -13.55 -5.62
C ALA A 436 0.55 -13.02 -6.48
N ALA A 437 0.85 -12.21 -7.51
CA ALA A 437 -0.15 -11.53 -8.32
C ALA A 437 -0.74 -12.41 -9.43
N PRO A 438 -2.02 -12.18 -9.83
CA PRO A 438 -2.61 -12.75 -11.03
C PRO A 438 -1.80 -12.39 -12.29
N SER A 439 -1.92 -13.24 -13.33
CA SER A 439 -1.16 -13.07 -14.60
C SER A 439 -1.43 -11.74 -15.32
N GLU A 440 -2.60 -11.15 -15.11
CA GLU A 440 -2.99 -9.84 -15.65
C GLU A 440 -2.10 -8.66 -15.19
N PHE A 441 -1.38 -8.82 -14.06
CA PHE A 441 -0.42 -7.83 -13.55
C PHE A 441 1.02 -8.06 -14.03
N ALA A 442 1.29 -9.22 -14.65
CA ALA A 442 2.66 -9.64 -14.97
C ALA A 442 3.39 -8.62 -15.85
N GLU A 443 2.72 -8.09 -16.87
CA GLU A 443 3.33 -7.16 -17.81
C GLU A 443 3.65 -5.80 -17.17
N ARG A 444 2.77 -5.30 -16.30
CA ARG A 444 2.98 -4.04 -15.58
C ARG A 444 4.15 -4.12 -14.61
N PHE A 445 4.26 -5.22 -13.86
CA PHE A 445 5.44 -5.45 -13.03
C PHE A 445 6.70 -5.62 -13.85
N ALA A 446 6.61 -6.26 -15.03
CA ALA A 446 7.74 -6.38 -15.96
C ALA A 446 8.18 -5.00 -16.49
N ALA A 447 7.25 -4.12 -16.88
CA ALA A 447 7.53 -2.76 -17.29
C ALA A 447 8.21 -1.96 -16.16
N LEU A 448 7.67 -2.01 -14.94
CA LEU A 448 8.28 -1.34 -13.77
C LEU A 448 9.68 -1.88 -13.47
N ARG A 449 9.90 -3.19 -13.64
CA ARG A 449 11.23 -3.80 -13.50
C ARG A 449 12.21 -3.26 -14.54
N ARG A 450 11.80 -3.21 -15.84
CA ARG A 450 12.62 -2.63 -16.92
C ARG A 450 12.94 -1.16 -16.62
N ALA A 451 11.95 -0.35 -16.27
CA ALA A 451 12.15 1.05 -15.90
C ALA A 451 13.21 1.22 -14.80
N ASN A 452 13.15 0.42 -13.73
CA ASN A 452 14.14 0.45 -12.65
C ASN A 452 15.55 0.10 -13.16
N MET A 453 15.69 -0.90 -14.02
CA MET A 453 16.97 -1.31 -14.60
C MET A 453 17.53 -0.23 -15.52
N ASP A 454 16.68 0.38 -16.35
CA ASP A 454 17.07 1.42 -17.30
C ASP A 454 17.43 2.73 -16.61
N ILE A 455 16.79 3.09 -15.51
CA ILE A 455 17.21 4.22 -14.65
C ILE A 455 18.66 4.04 -14.19
N VAL A 456 19.01 2.85 -13.68
CA VAL A 456 20.38 2.57 -13.23
C VAL A 456 21.36 2.53 -14.40
N ALA A 457 20.95 1.99 -15.56
CA ALA A 457 21.78 2.00 -16.78
C ALA A 457 22.06 3.43 -17.27
N ALA A 458 21.05 4.30 -17.25
CA ALA A 458 21.19 5.71 -17.60
C ALA A 458 22.20 6.45 -16.69
N ILE A 459 22.16 6.18 -15.37
CA ILE A 459 23.16 6.74 -14.43
C ILE A 459 24.58 6.24 -14.76
N LYS A 460 24.73 4.95 -15.11
CA LYS A 460 26.03 4.38 -15.51
C LYS A 460 26.56 5.01 -16.79
N ALA A 461 25.73 5.17 -17.81
CA ALA A 461 26.10 5.86 -19.05
C ALA A 461 26.52 7.32 -18.77
N THR A 462 25.81 8.03 -17.90
CA THR A 462 26.18 9.38 -17.45
C THR A 462 27.55 9.41 -16.79
N LYS A 463 27.88 8.42 -15.97
CA LYS A 463 29.19 8.33 -15.32
C LYS A 463 30.34 8.16 -16.33
N HIS A 464 30.14 7.35 -17.37
CA HIS A 464 31.10 7.17 -18.43
C HIS A 464 31.29 8.48 -19.24
N LEU A 465 30.21 9.10 -19.67
CA LEU A 465 30.20 10.36 -20.40
C LEU A 465 30.91 11.49 -19.62
N ARG A 466 30.65 11.60 -18.30
CA ARG A 466 31.16 12.69 -17.45
C ARG A 466 32.68 12.84 -17.50
N LYS A 467 33.43 11.74 -17.64
CA LYS A 467 34.88 11.76 -17.57
C LYS A 467 35.48 12.73 -18.60
N ASN A 468 35.09 12.61 -19.85
CA ASN A 468 35.57 13.45 -20.95
C ASN A 468 34.78 14.76 -21.06
N LEU A 469 33.48 14.74 -20.78
CA LEU A 469 32.63 15.92 -20.77
C LEU A 469 33.22 17.01 -19.86
N HIS A 470 33.68 16.62 -18.68
CA HIS A 470 34.28 17.55 -17.71
C HIS A 470 35.57 18.22 -18.24
N VAL A 471 36.31 17.56 -19.12
CA VAL A 471 37.55 18.07 -19.73
C VAL A 471 37.24 18.93 -20.95
N TYR A 472 36.47 18.38 -21.91
CA TYR A 472 36.30 19.01 -23.21
C TYR A 472 35.26 20.14 -23.24
N SER A 473 34.20 20.08 -22.41
CA SER A 473 33.22 21.18 -22.37
C SER A 473 33.79 22.51 -21.84
N ARG A 474 35.02 22.50 -21.31
CA ARG A 474 35.77 23.66 -20.81
C ARG A 474 37.09 23.86 -21.51
N GLY A 475 37.45 22.93 -22.39
CA GLY A 475 38.71 22.96 -23.11
C GLY A 475 38.86 24.21 -24.00
N ILE A 476 40.10 24.49 -24.39
CA ILE A 476 40.44 25.61 -25.29
C ILE A 476 39.95 25.32 -26.71
N ASP A 477 39.92 24.04 -27.09
CA ASP A 477 39.44 23.61 -28.40
C ASP A 477 37.95 23.91 -28.58
N LYS A 478 37.63 24.81 -29.51
CA LYS A 478 36.27 25.28 -29.74
C LYS A 478 35.36 24.19 -30.31
N ASN A 479 35.87 23.33 -31.18
CA ASN A 479 35.11 22.27 -31.83
C ASN A 479 34.71 21.21 -30.79
N MET A 480 35.66 20.74 -29.99
CA MET A 480 35.38 19.80 -28.91
C MET A 480 34.39 20.36 -27.88
N ARG A 481 34.58 21.62 -27.46
CA ARG A 481 33.68 22.29 -26.51
C ARG A 481 32.25 22.36 -27.05
N ARG A 482 32.08 22.71 -28.34
CA ARG A 482 30.78 22.81 -29.01
C ARG A 482 30.08 21.45 -29.05
N GLU A 483 30.77 20.38 -29.43
CA GLU A 483 30.20 19.05 -29.51
C GLU A 483 29.81 18.48 -28.11
N TYR A 484 30.66 18.68 -27.10
CA TYR A 484 30.31 18.26 -25.75
C TYR A 484 29.17 19.10 -25.13
N ASN A 485 29.06 20.37 -25.49
CA ASN A 485 27.88 21.16 -25.11
C ASN A 485 26.62 20.69 -25.83
N ARG A 486 26.70 20.19 -27.09
CA ARG A 486 25.56 19.53 -27.76
C ARG A 486 25.12 18.28 -27.01
N PHE A 487 26.02 17.45 -26.49
CA PHE A 487 25.64 16.32 -25.62
C PHE A 487 24.88 16.79 -24.37
N ARG A 488 25.33 17.87 -23.75
CA ARG A 488 24.65 18.46 -22.56
C ARG A 488 23.25 18.96 -22.90
N VAL A 489 23.12 19.73 -23.97
CA VAL A 489 21.81 20.24 -24.43
C VAL A 489 20.87 19.08 -24.72
N ARG A 490 21.32 18.07 -25.43
CA ARG A 490 20.52 16.91 -25.80
C ARG A 490 19.98 16.16 -24.56
N VAL A 491 20.86 15.83 -23.62
CA VAL A 491 20.45 15.18 -22.37
C VAL A 491 19.49 16.08 -21.60
N GLY A 492 19.78 17.39 -21.51
CA GLY A 492 18.92 18.34 -20.83
C GLY A 492 17.54 18.49 -21.45
N SER A 493 17.47 18.54 -22.80
CA SER A 493 16.19 18.62 -23.52
C SER A 493 15.33 17.38 -23.31
N VAL A 494 15.93 16.18 -23.42
CA VAL A 494 15.19 14.93 -23.17
C VAL A 494 14.69 14.84 -21.73
N LEU A 495 15.50 15.21 -20.74
CA LEU A 495 15.06 15.26 -19.34
C LEU A 495 13.91 16.25 -19.12
N ARG A 496 13.95 17.42 -19.79
CA ARG A 496 12.88 18.44 -19.74
C ARG A 496 11.58 17.91 -20.33
N GLU A 497 11.65 17.33 -21.52
CA GLU A 497 10.48 16.75 -22.21
C GLU A 497 9.84 15.62 -21.37
N ILE A 498 10.64 14.70 -20.82
CA ILE A 498 10.12 13.65 -19.94
C ILE A 498 9.47 14.26 -18.70
N GLY A 499 10.02 15.35 -18.14
CA GLY A 499 9.41 16.09 -17.05
C GLY A 499 8.02 16.63 -17.42
N ALA A 500 7.88 17.23 -18.61
CA ALA A 500 6.60 17.74 -19.11
C ALA A 500 5.58 16.63 -19.38
N LEU A 501 6.03 15.50 -19.95
CA LEU A 501 5.16 14.34 -20.22
C LEU A 501 4.56 13.72 -18.95
N ARG A 502 5.23 13.83 -17.81
CA ARG A 502 4.70 13.36 -16.51
C ARG A 502 3.52 14.18 -16.00
N GLU A 503 3.39 15.44 -16.42
CA GLU A 503 2.30 16.33 -16.08
C GLU A 503 1.13 16.25 -17.08
N GLN A 504 1.31 15.49 -18.18
CA GLN A 504 0.31 15.31 -19.22
C GLN A 504 -0.76 14.29 -18.79
N ASP A 505 -2.02 14.70 -18.77
CA ASP A 505 -3.15 13.84 -18.42
C ASP A 505 -3.49 12.84 -19.53
N ASP A 506 -3.35 13.25 -20.80
CA ASP A 506 -3.60 12.39 -21.97
C ASP A 506 -2.38 11.52 -22.29
N ARG A 507 -2.51 10.24 -22.03
CA ARG A 507 -1.46 9.24 -22.20
C ARG A 507 -1.15 8.91 -23.65
N VAL A 508 -2.14 9.00 -24.55
CA VAL A 508 -1.93 8.79 -25.98
C VAL A 508 -1.05 9.91 -26.52
N VAL A 509 -1.35 11.15 -26.13
CA VAL A 509 -0.53 12.31 -26.47
C VAL A 509 0.87 12.16 -25.90
N ALA A 510 1.02 11.65 -24.69
CA ALA A 510 2.33 11.42 -24.07
C ALA A 510 3.15 10.37 -24.85
N LEU A 511 2.55 9.24 -25.26
CA LEU A 511 3.22 8.23 -26.06
C LEU A 511 3.65 8.74 -27.45
N LEU A 512 2.76 9.45 -28.15
CA LEU A 512 3.07 10.06 -29.44
C LEU A 512 4.20 11.10 -29.32
N SER A 513 4.23 11.86 -28.23
CA SER A 513 5.31 12.80 -27.94
C SER A 513 6.64 12.09 -27.71
N LEU A 514 6.64 10.93 -27.03
CA LEU A 514 7.86 10.11 -26.89
C LEU A 514 8.37 9.60 -28.23
N ASP A 515 7.48 9.17 -29.13
CA ASP A 515 7.88 8.72 -30.46
C ASP A 515 8.48 9.88 -31.28
N ARG A 516 7.91 11.08 -31.20
CA ARG A 516 8.50 12.31 -31.80
C ARG A 516 9.92 12.55 -31.26
N ILE A 517 10.11 12.54 -29.94
CA ILE A 517 11.42 12.75 -29.31
C ILE A 517 12.43 11.67 -29.77
N LYS A 518 11.97 10.44 -29.94
CA LYS A 518 12.79 9.34 -30.45
C LYS A 518 13.29 9.61 -31.89
N VAL A 519 12.40 10.07 -32.77
CA VAL A 519 12.73 10.44 -34.14
C VAL A 519 13.75 11.58 -34.17
N GLU A 520 13.48 12.68 -33.46
CA GLU A 520 14.36 13.85 -33.33
C GLU A 520 15.74 13.47 -32.79
N THR A 521 15.77 12.52 -31.84
CA THR A 521 17.00 12.01 -31.24
C THR A 521 17.85 11.23 -32.25
N LEU A 522 17.24 10.37 -33.07
CA LEU A 522 17.94 9.62 -34.12
C LEU A 522 18.47 10.51 -35.22
N ASP A 523 17.70 11.52 -35.63
CA ASP A 523 18.13 12.50 -36.62
C ASP A 523 19.36 13.30 -36.13
N ALA A 524 19.30 13.79 -34.88
CA ALA A 524 20.43 14.47 -34.25
C ALA A 524 21.68 13.59 -34.12
N ASP A 525 21.54 12.25 -33.92
CA ASP A 525 22.66 11.31 -33.91
C ASP A 525 23.33 11.17 -35.28
N ASN A 526 22.53 11.07 -36.35
CA ASN A 526 23.02 10.99 -37.72
C ASN A 526 23.75 12.27 -38.08
N HIS A 527 23.21 13.43 -37.72
CA HIS A 527 23.83 14.71 -37.93
C HIS A 527 25.17 14.86 -37.19
N ALA A 528 25.22 14.48 -35.90
CA ALA A 528 26.43 14.51 -35.08
C ALA A 528 27.55 13.63 -35.69
N SER A 529 27.19 12.45 -36.19
CA SER A 529 28.15 11.54 -36.83
C SER A 529 28.79 12.17 -38.07
N ARG A 530 28.00 12.87 -38.91
CA ARG A 530 28.51 13.58 -40.10
C ARG A 530 29.43 14.74 -39.71
N ILE A 531 29.13 15.46 -38.63
CA ILE A 531 30.02 16.53 -38.14
C ILE A 531 31.35 15.95 -37.67
N VAL A 532 31.36 14.88 -36.93
CA VAL A 532 32.60 14.23 -36.47
C VAL A 532 33.45 13.80 -37.64
N ASP A 533 32.87 13.18 -38.69
CA ASP A 533 33.56 12.79 -39.90
C ASP A 533 34.17 14.01 -40.64
N LYS A 534 33.44 15.14 -40.69
CA LYS A 534 33.93 16.39 -41.28
C LYS A 534 35.13 16.92 -40.51
N LEU A 535 35.05 17.02 -39.19
CA LEU A 535 36.13 17.52 -38.33
C LEU A 535 37.40 16.67 -38.45
N ILE A 536 37.25 15.34 -38.58
CA ILE A 536 38.38 14.43 -38.83
C ILE A 536 39.03 14.68 -40.19
N ARG A 537 38.23 14.76 -41.27
CA ARG A 537 38.73 14.98 -42.62
C ARG A 537 39.41 16.33 -42.77
N GLN A 538 38.97 17.35 -42.09
CA GLN A 538 39.53 18.69 -42.09
C GLN A 538 40.77 18.84 -41.19
N GLY A 539 41.07 17.82 -40.37
CA GLY A 539 42.19 17.86 -39.43
C GLY A 539 41.99 18.82 -38.26
N GLU A 540 40.74 19.20 -38.00
CA GLU A 540 40.38 20.15 -36.95
C GLU A 540 40.40 19.55 -35.54
N ILE A 541 40.38 18.22 -35.43
CA ILE A 541 40.50 17.47 -34.17
C ILE A 541 41.51 16.34 -34.32
N SER A 542 42.21 16.02 -33.23
CA SER A 542 43.16 14.90 -33.23
C SER A 542 42.44 13.54 -33.25
N SER A 543 43.13 12.47 -33.67
CA SER A 543 42.56 11.10 -33.63
C SER A 543 42.11 10.67 -32.24
N GLN A 544 42.79 11.12 -31.18
CA GLN A 544 42.41 10.84 -29.82
C GLN A 544 41.11 11.58 -29.42
N MET A 545 40.98 12.85 -29.84
CA MET A 545 39.75 13.64 -29.65
C MET A 545 38.57 13.01 -30.39
N ALA A 546 38.79 12.60 -31.64
CA ALA A 546 37.79 11.93 -32.46
C ALA A 546 37.29 10.64 -31.80
N THR A 547 38.21 9.79 -31.31
CA THR A 547 37.86 8.56 -30.61
C THR A 547 37.02 8.85 -29.33
N SER A 548 37.43 9.87 -28.56
CA SER A 548 36.65 10.30 -27.37
C SER A 548 35.25 10.75 -27.75
N LEU A 549 35.13 11.56 -28.81
CA LEU A 549 33.84 12.11 -29.26
C LEU A 549 32.89 11.01 -29.77
N ILE A 550 33.38 10.03 -30.52
CA ILE A 550 32.61 8.88 -31.00
C ILE A 550 32.11 8.01 -29.83
N ASN A 551 32.99 7.70 -28.88
CA ASN A 551 32.63 6.88 -27.72
C ASN A 551 31.60 7.59 -26.83
N ASP A 552 31.80 8.88 -26.57
CA ASP A 552 30.91 9.67 -25.73
C ASP A 552 29.58 9.98 -26.41
N GLY A 553 29.55 10.07 -27.74
CA GLY A 553 28.34 10.07 -28.54
C GLY A 553 27.53 8.78 -28.36
N ALA A 554 28.21 7.62 -28.33
CA ALA A 554 27.56 6.34 -28.07
C ALA A 554 26.95 6.28 -26.62
N TYR A 555 27.70 6.76 -25.61
CA TYR A 555 27.16 6.85 -24.24
C TYR A 555 25.98 7.83 -24.13
N THR A 556 26.02 8.95 -24.86
CA THR A 556 24.92 9.91 -24.89
C THR A 556 23.67 9.29 -25.52
N ARG A 557 23.83 8.52 -26.59
CA ARG A 557 22.74 7.79 -27.25
C ARG A 557 22.14 6.73 -26.33
N GLU A 558 22.99 5.94 -25.67
CA GLU A 558 22.55 4.96 -24.69
C GLU A 558 21.77 5.63 -23.56
N LEU A 559 22.30 6.70 -22.96
CA LEU A 559 21.66 7.46 -21.90
C LEU A 559 20.27 7.96 -22.32
N VAL A 560 20.17 8.61 -23.46
CA VAL A 560 18.90 9.15 -23.97
C VAL A 560 17.92 8.03 -24.28
N GLY A 561 18.36 6.96 -24.94
CA GLY A 561 17.52 5.79 -25.22
C GLY A 561 16.93 5.19 -23.94
N ARG A 562 17.76 4.97 -22.91
CA ARG A 562 17.30 4.46 -21.61
C ARG A 562 16.28 5.39 -20.93
N LEU A 563 16.49 6.70 -21.00
CA LEU A 563 15.54 7.67 -20.44
C LEU A 563 14.17 7.63 -21.15
N LEU A 564 14.15 7.47 -22.47
CA LEU A 564 12.92 7.34 -23.25
C LEU A 564 12.20 6.02 -22.97
N ASP A 565 12.93 4.92 -22.81
CA ASP A 565 12.38 3.62 -22.44
C ASP A 565 11.78 3.66 -21.02
N VAL A 566 12.44 4.31 -20.06
CA VAL A 566 11.88 4.56 -18.70
C VAL A 566 10.56 5.33 -18.78
N ALA A 567 10.50 6.41 -19.58
CA ALA A 567 9.29 7.19 -19.73
C ALA A 567 8.14 6.35 -20.31
N ARG A 568 8.41 5.53 -21.33
CA ARG A 568 7.44 4.62 -21.94
C ARG A 568 6.91 3.59 -20.94
N ASP A 569 7.80 2.90 -20.23
CA ASP A 569 7.43 1.89 -19.24
C ASP A 569 6.62 2.49 -18.07
N LEU A 570 6.93 3.71 -17.64
CA LEU A 570 6.17 4.43 -16.64
C LEU A 570 4.75 4.81 -17.11
N ILE A 571 4.61 5.28 -18.36
CA ILE A 571 3.30 5.58 -18.96
C ILE A 571 2.47 4.29 -19.06
N GLN A 572 3.04 3.20 -19.55
CA GLN A 572 2.40 1.89 -19.61
C GLN A 572 1.94 1.39 -18.23
N ALA A 573 2.82 1.47 -17.23
CA ALA A 573 2.51 1.02 -15.87
C ALA A 573 1.45 1.87 -15.17
N SER A 574 1.27 3.13 -15.57
CA SER A 574 0.27 4.04 -15.00
C SER A 574 -1.14 3.85 -15.57
N THR A 575 -1.30 3.09 -16.66
CA THR A 575 -2.60 2.89 -17.34
C THR A 575 -3.58 2.09 -16.47
N PRO A 576 -4.87 2.50 -16.32
CA PRO A 576 -5.86 1.75 -15.58
C PRO A 576 -6.09 0.35 -16.18
N HIS A 577 -6.53 -0.58 -15.31
CA HIS A 577 -6.83 -1.95 -15.73
C HIS A 577 -7.99 -1.96 -16.74
N GLY A 578 -7.79 -2.57 -17.92
CA GLY A 578 -8.79 -2.69 -18.99
C GLY A 578 -8.68 -1.67 -20.14
N GLU A 579 -7.83 -0.65 -20.03
CA GLU A 579 -7.47 0.20 -21.16
C GLU A 579 -6.16 -0.33 -21.77
N ALA A 580 -6.25 -1.16 -22.80
CA ALA A 580 -5.09 -1.46 -23.63
C ALA A 580 -4.76 -0.18 -24.42
N LEU A 581 -3.74 0.56 -23.97
CA LEU A 581 -3.03 1.47 -24.87
C LEU A 581 -2.28 0.56 -25.82
N GLY A 582 -2.84 0.41 -27.02
CA GLY A 582 -2.31 -0.54 -27.97
C GLY A 582 -0.83 -0.26 -28.29
N ASP A 583 -0.02 -1.28 -28.22
CA ASP A 583 1.27 -1.31 -28.93
C ASP A 583 1.10 -0.96 -30.43
N GLU A 584 -0.12 -1.10 -30.96
CA GLU A 584 -0.55 -0.72 -32.31
C GLU A 584 -0.49 0.80 -32.58
N MET A 585 -0.51 1.66 -31.57
CA MET A 585 -0.45 3.12 -31.73
C MET A 585 0.97 3.70 -31.63
N SER A 586 1.96 2.94 -31.17
CA SER A 586 3.34 3.40 -31.11
C SER A 586 4.08 3.03 -32.39
N LEU A 587 4.91 3.95 -32.89
CA LEU A 587 5.75 3.69 -34.06
C LEU A 587 6.71 2.53 -33.80
N GLN A 588 6.80 1.59 -34.74
CA GLN A 588 7.80 0.52 -34.70
C GLN A 588 9.22 1.12 -34.90
N ILE A 589 10.24 0.43 -34.37
CA ILE A 589 11.64 0.89 -34.49
C ILE A 589 12.03 1.12 -35.93
N GLU A 590 11.51 0.29 -36.86
CA GLU A 590 11.76 0.43 -38.31
C GLU A 590 11.11 1.69 -38.90
N ASP A 591 9.89 2.04 -38.46
CA ASP A 591 9.19 3.24 -38.88
C ASP A 591 9.90 4.49 -38.39
N ILE A 592 10.32 4.51 -37.11
CA ILE A 592 11.10 5.60 -36.52
C ILE A 592 12.42 5.81 -37.31
N ALA A 593 13.13 4.72 -37.64
CA ALA A 593 14.36 4.78 -38.41
C ALA A 593 14.14 5.25 -39.87
N ASN A 594 12.99 4.90 -40.46
CA ASN A 594 12.64 5.34 -41.82
C ASN A 594 12.26 6.82 -41.86
N ILE A 595 11.48 7.29 -40.86
CA ILE A 595 11.10 8.70 -40.71
C ILE A 595 12.37 9.54 -40.50
N ALA A 596 13.25 9.14 -39.57
CA ALA A 596 14.50 9.85 -39.32
C ALA A 596 15.40 9.93 -40.57
N ARG A 597 15.48 8.85 -41.38
CA ARG A 597 16.21 8.87 -42.66
C ARG A 597 15.54 9.77 -43.70
N SER A 598 14.23 9.88 -43.73
CA SER A 598 13.53 10.76 -44.67
C SER A 598 13.71 12.24 -44.32
N LEU A 599 13.79 12.57 -43.05
CA LEU A 599 14.10 13.92 -42.57
C LEU A 599 15.54 14.32 -42.93
N ASP A 600 16.50 13.41 -42.83
CA ASP A 600 17.89 13.59 -43.25
C ASP A 600 18.04 13.93 -44.77
N GLY A 601 17.19 13.32 -45.61
CA GLY A 601 17.16 13.61 -47.05
C GLY A 601 16.50 14.95 -47.41
N ALA A 602 15.75 15.54 -46.47
CA ALA A 602 15.01 16.79 -46.64
C ALA A 602 15.70 18.00 -45.97
N ALA A 603 16.90 17.83 -45.38
CA ALA A 603 17.64 18.88 -44.68
C ALA A 603 17.86 20.11 -45.56
N LEU A 604 17.34 21.25 -45.11
CA LEU A 604 17.43 22.54 -45.81
C LEU A 604 18.88 23.01 -45.98
N PRO A 605 19.20 23.71 -47.09
CA PRO A 605 20.58 24.15 -47.44
C PRO A 605 21.20 25.20 -46.51
N GLY A 606 20.50 25.65 -45.45
CA GLY A 606 20.94 26.78 -44.64
C GLY A 606 21.82 26.47 -43.41
N GLU A 607 21.82 25.23 -42.87
CA GLU A 607 22.58 24.92 -41.65
C GLU A 607 24.04 24.54 -41.83
N MET A 608 24.52 24.48 -43.08
CA MET A 608 25.94 24.24 -43.39
C MET A 608 26.82 25.50 -43.40
N GLU A 609 26.24 26.70 -43.27
CA GLU A 609 27.01 27.95 -43.29
C GLU A 609 27.71 28.31 -41.98
N ASP A 610 27.32 27.73 -40.87
CA ASP A 610 27.91 28.02 -39.54
C ASP A 610 29.31 27.43 -39.30
N TYR A 611 29.88 26.74 -40.28
CA TYR A 611 31.23 26.13 -40.25
C TYR A 611 32.20 26.69 -41.30
N GLN A 612 31.96 27.93 -41.85
CA GLN A 612 32.97 28.66 -42.61
C GLN A 612 33.78 29.64 -41.80
#